data_5989b60aa7cd00c1b6525fe7dcd7983b
#
_entry.id   5989b60aa7cd00c1b6525fe7dcd7983b
#
_cell.length_a   1.000
_cell.length_b   1.000
_cell.length_c   1.000
_cell.angle_alpha   90.00
_cell.angle_beta   90.00
_cell.angle_gamma   90.00
#
_symmetry.space_group_name_H-M   'P 1'
#
loop_
_entity.id
_entity.type
_entity.pdbx_description
1 polymer ?
#
loop_
_entity_poly.entity_id
_entity_poly.type
_entity_poly.pdbx_seq_one_letter_code
_entity_poly.pdbx_strand_id
1 'polypeptide(L)'
;MSKLWVASPDSHAGAVQELSFEQIGNQLTFTLPSLEYWTMVVMEGESQVYLTGEAVKKDGYGAYDLSQAIPLNKASGSNVYKTTVYLKGNELFKFTDGRDWGYCKSYCSEYENYQFNSYIQLAHLSTFGNDYKFCVPESGYYDITINLDSMRIVVKKADPMAIEGVTADVAANKDHAPWYSLAGDRAPNPHKGIYVKKGRKVIFK
;
A
#
# COMPACT_ATOMS: atom_id res chain seq x y z
N MET A 1 -1.32 3.23 17.00
CA MET A 1 -2.70 3.55 17.44
C MET A 1 -2.97 5.01 17.13
N SER A 2 -4.19 5.37 16.68
CA SER A 2 -4.50 6.74 16.26
C SER A 2 -5.25 7.52 17.33
N LYS A 3 -6.15 6.87 18.04
CA LYS A 3 -6.96 7.48 19.10
C LYS A 3 -7.33 6.51 20.20
N LEU A 4 -7.53 7.06 21.37
CA LEU A 4 -7.99 6.37 22.56
C LEU A 4 -9.14 7.13 23.19
N TRP A 5 -10.25 6.45 23.44
CA TRP A 5 -11.39 7.04 24.16
C TRP A 5 -11.78 6.20 25.34
N VAL A 6 -12.40 6.86 26.31
CA VAL A 6 -13.05 6.20 27.43
C VAL A 6 -14.51 6.62 27.52
N ALA A 7 -15.33 5.69 27.97
CA ALA A 7 -16.70 5.92 28.40
C ALA A 7 -16.90 5.27 29.77
N SER A 8 -17.38 6.05 30.73
CA SER A 8 -17.67 5.60 32.08
C SER A 8 -19.00 6.17 32.55
N PRO A 9 -19.84 5.41 33.26
CA PRO A 9 -21.03 5.95 33.91
C PRO A 9 -20.69 6.93 35.02
N ASP A 10 -19.48 6.85 35.57
CA ASP A 10 -19.02 7.64 36.72
C ASP A 10 -18.57 9.05 36.33
N SER A 11 -18.34 9.28 35.04
CA SER A 11 -17.85 10.57 34.56
C SER A 11 -18.69 11.07 33.38
N HIS A 12 -18.93 12.39 33.37
CA HIS A 12 -19.54 13.11 32.24
C HIS A 12 -20.88 12.54 31.73
N ALA A 13 -21.70 11.96 32.61
CA ALA A 13 -22.99 11.37 32.28
C ALA A 13 -22.94 10.34 31.15
N GLY A 14 -21.84 9.55 31.09
CA GLY A 14 -21.63 8.53 30.06
C GLY A 14 -21.12 9.06 28.72
N ALA A 15 -20.69 10.31 28.65
CA ALA A 15 -20.10 10.85 27.42
C ALA A 15 -18.73 10.21 27.14
N VAL A 16 -18.42 10.00 25.86
CA VAL A 16 -17.13 9.52 25.40
C VAL A 16 -16.10 10.64 25.51
N GLN A 17 -14.97 10.36 26.15
CA GLN A 17 -13.86 11.31 26.30
C GLN A 17 -12.61 10.76 25.59
N GLU A 18 -11.94 11.60 24.78
CA GLU A 18 -10.64 11.26 24.20
C GLU A 18 -9.54 11.39 25.26
N LEU A 19 -8.67 10.39 25.34
CA LEU A 19 -7.51 10.38 26.25
C LEU A 19 -6.21 10.52 25.49
N SER A 20 -5.28 11.25 26.11
CA SER A 20 -3.88 11.22 25.69
C SER A 20 -3.24 9.89 26.07
N PHE A 21 -2.37 9.37 25.22
CA PHE A 21 -1.63 8.14 25.46
C PHE A 21 -0.21 8.26 24.90
N GLU A 22 0.68 7.42 25.41
CA GLU A 22 2.02 7.20 24.89
C GLU A 22 2.13 5.77 24.37
N GLN A 23 2.72 5.59 23.19
CA GLN A 23 2.95 4.28 22.60
C GLN A 23 4.44 4.10 22.31
N ILE A 24 5.06 3.09 22.96
CA ILE A 24 6.45 2.69 22.73
C ILE A 24 6.46 1.23 22.27
N GLY A 25 6.71 0.99 21.01
CA GLY A 25 6.60 -0.34 20.40
C GLY A 25 5.18 -0.90 20.54
N ASN A 26 5.03 -2.03 21.22
CA ASN A 26 3.75 -2.70 21.48
C ASN A 26 3.13 -2.33 22.84
N GLN A 27 3.78 -1.47 23.60
CA GLN A 27 3.28 -1.03 24.91
C GLN A 27 2.53 0.29 24.77
N LEU A 28 1.34 0.35 25.37
CA LEU A 28 0.49 1.52 25.45
C LEU A 28 0.36 1.95 26.90
N THR A 29 0.58 3.24 27.15
CA THR A 29 0.46 3.85 28.49
C THR A 29 -0.51 5.02 28.42
N PHE A 30 -1.51 5.01 29.30
CA PHE A 30 -2.47 6.09 29.46
C PHE A 30 -2.98 6.15 30.89
N THR A 31 -3.60 7.27 31.27
CA THR A 31 -4.17 7.47 32.61
C THR A 31 -5.69 7.54 32.50
N LEU A 32 -6.39 6.71 33.25
CA LEU A 32 -7.83 6.80 33.43
C LEU A 32 -8.16 7.92 34.44
N PRO A 33 -9.08 8.83 34.13
CA PRO A 33 -9.44 9.94 35.04
C PRO A 33 -10.08 9.46 36.35
N SER A 34 -10.91 8.41 36.27
CA SER A 34 -11.54 7.77 37.43
C SER A 34 -11.96 6.33 37.08
N LEU A 35 -12.07 5.48 38.08
CA LEU A 35 -12.61 4.13 37.96
C LEU A 35 -13.29 3.77 39.28
N GLU A 36 -14.63 3.93 39.35
CA GLU A 36 -15.40 3.50 40.50
C GLU A 36 -16.01 2.12 40.30
N TYR A 37 -16.69 1.90 39.19
CA TYR A 37 -17.34 0.64 38.87
C TYR A 37 -16.74 0.00 37.62
N TRP A 38 -16.86 0.63 36.46
CA TRP A 38 -16.30 0.14 35.20
C TRP A 38 -16.04 1.29 34.22
N THR A 39 -15.09 1.08 33.33
CA THR A 39 -14.77 2.01 32.26
C THR A 39 -14.54 1.21 30.99
N MET A 40 -15.19 1.61 29.88
CA MET A 40 -14.93 1.08 28.58
C MET A 40 -13.80 1.89 27.94
N VAL A 41 -12.75 1.21 27.49
CA VAL A 41 -11.65 1.81 26.75
C VAL A 41 -11.78 1.41 25.29
N VAL A 42 -11.89 2.38 24.40
CA VAL A 42 -11.96 2.17 22.94
C VAL A 42 -10.66 2.63 22.31
N MET A 43 -9.98 1.72 21.63
CA MET A 43 -8.71 1.95 20.95
C MET A 43 -8.94 1.92 19.44
N GLU A 44 -8.62 3.02 18.77
CA GLU A 44 -8.64 3.09 17.31
C GLU A 44 -7.23 2.90 16.78
N GLY A 45 -7.02 1.85 15.99
CA GLY A 45 -5.79 1.64 15.24
C GLY A 45 -5.75 2.50 13.97
N GLU A 46 -4.55 2.78 13.45
CA GLU A 46 -4.46 3.26 12.08
C GLU A 46 -4.92 2.15 11.15
N SER A 47 -5.89 2.49 10.32
CA SER A 47 -6.31 1.57 9.27
C SER A 47 -5.16 1.38 8.28
N GLN A 48 -4.87 0.15 7.93
CA GLN A 48 -3.86 -0.23 6.95
C GLN A 48 -4.50 -1.18 5.95
N VAL A 49 -4.18 -1.01 4.68
CA VAL A 49 -4.63 -1.93 3.61
C VAL A 49 -3.44 -2.72 3.10
N TYR A 50 -3.65 -4.01 2.90
CA TYR A 50 -2.66 -4.96 2.39
C TYR A 50 -3.16 -5.61 1.12
N LEU A 51 -2.26 -5.82 0.17
CA LEU A 51 -2.49 -6.57 -1.06
C LEU A 51 -2.00 -8.01 -0.88
N THR A 52 -2.83 -8.98 -1.22
CA THR A 52 -2.50 -10.40 -1.17
C THR A 52 -3.10 -11.16 -2.35
N GLY A 53 -2.55 -12.32 -2.66
CA GLY A 53 -3.06 -13.17 -3.73
C GLY A 53 -1.97 -13.80 -4.57
N GLU A 54 -2.38 -14.57 -5.55
CA GLU A 54 -1.50 -15.29 -6.48
C GLU A 54 -0.66 -14.34 -7.34
N ALA A 55 -1.25 -13.19 -7.72
CA ALA A 55 -0.58 -12.17 -8.53
C ALA A 55 0.68 -11.59 -7.86
N VAL A 56 0.78 -11.65 -6.52
CA VAL A 56 1.90 -11.11 -5.72
C VAL A 56 2.60 -12.18 -4.89
N LYS A 57 2.28 -13.44 -5.12
CA LYS A 57 2.86 -14.57 -4.38
C LYS A 57 4.38 -14.60 -4.50
N LYS A 58 5.04 -14.69 -3.35
CA LYS A 58 6.49 -14.93 -3.23
C LYS A 58 6.80 -16.43 -3.26
N ASP A 59 7.96 -16.78 -3.77
CA ASP A 59 8.42 -18.14 -3.77
C ASP A 59 8.59 -18.69 -2.34
N GLY A 60 8.11 -19.92 -2.13
CA GLY A 60 8.13 -20.57 -0.82
C GLY A 60 6.95 -20.26 0.10
N TYR A 61 6.02 -19.37 -0.29
CA TYR A 61 4.84 -18.99 0.51
C TYR A 61 3.53 -19.34 -0.20
N GLY A 62 2.45 -19.45 0.57
CA GLY A 62 1.10 -19.58 0.03
C GLY A 62 0.65 -18.30 -0.67
N ALA A 63 -0.26 -18.42 -1.64
CA ALA A 63 -0.77 -17.27 -2.42
C ALA A 63 -1.44 -16.21 -1.55
N TYR A 64 -2.13 -16.64 -0.50
CA TYR A 64 -2.87 -15.78 0.44
C TYR A 64 -2.27 -15.81 1.84
N ASP A 65 -0.94 -15.98 1.94
CA ASP A 65 -0.22 -15.85 3.20
C ASP A 65 -0.14 -14.37 3.60
N LEU A 66 -0.95 -13.97 4.58
CA LEU A 66 -1.03 -12.59 5.03
C LEU A 66 0.27 -12.09 5.70
N SER A 67 1.15 -12.97 6.15
CA SER A 67 2.47 -12.57 6.64
C SER A 67 3.29 -11.89 5.55
N GLN A 68 3.06 -12.26 4.28
CA GLN A 68 3.73 -11.74 3.09
C GLN A 68 2.92 -10.67 2.35
N ALA A 69 1.73 -10.32 2.84
CA ALA A 69 0.88 -9.32 2.20
C ALA A 69 1.60 -7.95 2.12
N ILE A 70 1.46 -7.29 0.99
CA ILE A 70 2.14 -6.04 0.68
C ILE A 70 1.32 -4.87 1.24
N PRO A 71 1.87 -4.05 2.16
CA PRO A 71 1.18 -2.88 2.66
C PRO A 71 1.05 -1.80 1.58
N LEU A 72 -0.10 -1.13 1.51
CA LEU A 72 -0.29 0.05 0.70
C LEU A 72 0.04 1.30 1.53
N ASN A 73 0.61 2.32 0.91
CA ASN A 73 0.91 3.59 1.55
C ASN A 73 -0.36 4.43 1.71
N LYS A 74 -0.70 4.79 2.95
CA LYS A 74 -1.84 5.64 3.25
C LYS A 74 -1.50 7.10 2.97
N ALA A 75 -2.35 7.79 2.23
CA ALA A 75 -2.23 9.24 2.04
C ALA A 75 -2.65 9.96 3.34
N SER A 76 -1.85 10.94 3.76
CA SER A 76 -2.10 11.69 5.00
C SER A 76 -3.49 12.33 5.02
N GLY A 77 -4.20 12.20 6.14
CA GLY A 77 -5.51 12.82 6.36
C GLY A 77 -6.66 12.24 5.52
N SER A 78 -6.48 11.06 4.91
CA SER A 78 -7.52 10.45 4.07
C SER A 78 -7.58 8.94 4.23
N ASN A 79 -8.64 8.30 3.72
CA ASN A 79 -8.74 6.85 3.60
C ASN A 79 -8.36 6.37 2.19
N VAL A 80 -7.37 7.03 1.59
CA VAL A 80 -6.81 6.67 0.29
C VAL A 80 -5.46 5.97 0.49
N TYR A 81 -5.32 4.80 -0.14
CA TYR A 81 -4.15 3.93 -0.06
C TYR A 81 -3.59 3.72 -1.47
N LYS A 82 -2.27 3.76 -1.60
CA LYS A 82 -1.59 3.65 -2.90
C LYS A 82 -0.40 2.70 -2.83
N THR A 83 -0.13 2.02 -3.93
CA THR A 83 1.12 1.27 -4.12
C THR A 83 1.41 1.12 -5.60
N THR A 84 2.68 1.03 -5.94
CA THR A 84 3.14 0.54 -7.25
C THR A 84 3.74 -0.82 -7.03
N VAL A 85 3.24 -1.85 -7.71
CA VAL A 85 3.62 -3.23 -7.47
C VAL A 85 3.64 -4.04 -8.76
N TYR A 86 4.52 -5.04 -8.81
CA TYR A 86 4.51 -6.02 -9.88
C TYR A 86 3.39 -7.03 -9.66
N LEU A 87 2.50 -7.17 -10.64
CA LEU A 87 1.45 -8.19 -10.68
C LEU A 87 1.74 -9.21 -11.77
N LYS A 88 1.53 -10.49 -11.46
CA LYS A 88 1.51 -11.56 -12.47
C LYS A 88 0.20 -11.51 -13.23
N GLY A 89 0.26 -11.55 -14.56
CA GLY A 89 -0.92 -11.53 -15.42
C GLY A 89 -1.80 -12.76 -15.25
N ASN A 90 -3.11 -12.58 -15.34
CA ASN A 90 -4.15 -13.59 -15.17
C ASN A 90 -4.17 -14.28 -13.79
N GLU A 91 -3.37 -13.83 -12.85
CA GLU A 91 -3.37 -14.30 -11.46
C GLU A 91 -4.25 -13.42 -10.58
N LEU A 92 -4.87 -14.02 -9.56
CA LEU A 92 -5.88 -13.38 -8.73
C LEU A 92 -5.27 -12.63 -7.54
N PHE A 93 -5.88 -11.51 -7.16
CA PHE A 93 -5.52 -10.74 -5.98
C PHE A 93 -6.74 -10.09 -5.32
N LYS A 94 -6.60 -9.75 -4.05
CA LYS A 94 -7.56 -8.99 -3.24
C LYS A 94 -6.84 -8.20 -2.16
N PHE A 95 -7.59 -7.50 -1.34
CA PHE A 95 -7.03 -6.68 -0.27
C PHE A 95 -7.62 -7.06 1.09
N THR A 96 -6.89 -6.73 2.16
CA THR A 96 -7.33 -6.92 3.55
C THR A 96 -6.96 -5.70 4.38
N ASP A 97 -7.67 -5.47 5.50
CA ASP A 97 -7.32 -4.42 6.47
C ASP A 97 -6.46 -4.93 7.62
N GLY A 98 -5.98 -6.16 7.54
CA GLY A 98 -5.13 -6.78 8.55
C GLY A 98 -4.35 -7.97 8.01
N ARG A 99 -3.54 -8.55 8.87
CA ARG A 99 -2.66 -9.70 8.57
C ARG A 99 -3.10 -11.00 9.26
N ASP A 100 -4.35 -11.07 9.71
CA ASP A 100 -4.92 -12.26 10.36
C ASP A 100 -6.31 -12.50 9.81
N TRP A 101 -6.52 -13.65 9.18
CA TRP A 101 -7.80 -14.05 8.58
C TRP A 101 -8.96 -14.14 9.58
N GLY A 102 -8.67 -14.36 10.85
CA GLY A 102 -9.69 -14.41 11.90
C GLY A 102 -10.26 -13.04 12.28
N TYR A 103 -9.57 -11.96 11.94
CA TYR A 103 -9.90 -10.61 12.40
C TYR A 103 -9.95 -9.54 11.31
N CYS A 104 -9.40 -9.81 10.12
CA CYS A 104 -9.38 -8.82 9.04
C CYS A 104 -10.62 -8.92 8.16
N LYS A 105 -11.01 -7.76 7.59
CA LYS A 105 -11.95 -7.70 6.48
C LYS A 105 -11.22 -7.90 5.17
N SER A 106 -11.86 -8.56 4.22
CA SER A 106 -11.42 -8.62 2.83
C SER A 106 -12.12 -7.55 2.00
N TYR A 107 -11.37 -6.89 1.13
CA TYR A 107 -11.90 -6.01 0.09
C TYR A 107 -11.74 -6.74 -1.23
N CYS A 108 -12.85 -7.15 -1.78
CA CYS A 108 -12.98 -8.01 -2.94
C CYS A 108 -13.65 -7.29 -4.11
N SER A 109 -13.71 -7.93 -5.27
CA SER A 109 -14.55 -7.47 -6.37
C SER A 109 -16.04 -7.73 -6.10
N GLU A 110 -16.92 -6.92 -6.68
CA GLU A 110 -18.37 -7.21 -6.74
C GLU A 110 -18.70 -8.33 -7.73
N TYR A 111 -17.81 -8.58 -8.68
CA TYR A 111 -18.01 -9.55 -9.76
C TYR A 111 -16.90 -10.61 -9.75
N GLU A 112 -17.23 -11.81 -10.17
CA GLU A 112 -16.28 -12.90 -10.27
C GLU A 112 -15.18 -12.58 -11.28
N ASN A 113 -13.91 -12.80 -10.85
CA ASN A 113 -12.71 -12.64 -11.68
C ASN A 113 -12.66 -11.30 -12.46
N TYR A 114 -12.93 -10.20 -11.75
CA TYR A 114 -12.92 -8.88 -12.36
C TYR A 114 -11.54 -8.52 -12.93
N GLN A 115 -11.48 -8.35 -14.26
CA GLN A 115 -10.23 -8.08 -14.95
C GLN A 115 -10.09 -6.60 -15.29
N PHE A 116 -9.04 -5.97 -14.74
CA PHE A 116 -8.62 -4.65 -15.17
C PHE A 116 -7.86 -4.73 -16.50
N ASN A 117 -8.03 -3.72 -17.34
CA ASN A 117 -7.32 -3.60 -18.63
C ASN A 117 -7.10 -2.11 -18.98
N SER A 118 -6.60 -1.82 -20.18
CA SER A 118 -6.35 -0.44 -20.61
C SER A 118 -7.60 0.46 -20.63
N TYR A 119 -8.78 -0.11 -20.75
CA TYR A 119 -10.07 0.60 -20.80
C TYR A 119 -10.81 0.55 -19.46
N ILE A 120 -10.72 -0.58 -18.74
CA ILE A 120 -11.40 -0.82 -17.47
C ILE A 120 -10.36 -0.71 -16.36
N GLN A 121 -10.24 0.46 -15.75
CA GLN A 121 -9.25 0.77 -14.72
C GLN A 121 -9.88 1.04 -13.35
N LEU A 122 -11.20 1.13 -13.27
CA LEU A 122 -11.97 1.44 -12.07
C LEU A 122 -12.91 0.29 -11.72
N ALA A 123 -12.96 -0.11 -10.47
CA ALA A 123 -13.94 -1.03 -9.93
C ALA A 123 -14.46 -0.56 -8.57
N HIS A 124 -15.58 -1.15 -8.14
CA HIS A 124 -16.07 -1.06 -6.78
C HIS A 124 -15.46 -2.16 -5.92
N LEU A 125 -15.25 -1.84 -4.65
CA LEU A 125 -14.83 -2.78 -3.61
C LEU A 125 -16.05 -3.29 -2.86
N SER A 126 -16.08 -4.58 -2.56
CA SER A 126 -17.07 -5.21 -1.71
C SER A 126 -16.42 -5.84 -0.49
N THR A 127 -17.07 -5.72 0.66
CA THR A 127 -16.71 -6.44 1.89
C THR A 127 -17.71 -7.53 2.22
N PHE A 128 -18.74 -7.70 1.40
CA PHE A 128 -19.84 -8.64 1.60
C PHE A 128 -19.91 -9.66 0.46
N GLY A 129 -20.37 -10.86 0.79
CA GLY A 129 -20.74 -11.88 -0.18
C GLY A 129 -19.59 -12.78 -0.60
N ASN A 130 -19.49 -13.04 -1.88
CA ASN A 130 -18.55 -13.98 -2.45
C ASN A 130 -17.11 -13.41 -2.39
N ASP A 131 -16.16 -14.28 -2.19
CA ASP A 131 -14.74 -13.95 -2.16
C ASP A 131 -14.19 -13.74 -3.58
N TYR A 132 -14.85 -12.86 -4.36
CA TYR A 132 -14.45 -12.51 -5.71
C TYR A 132 -13.16 -11.69 -5.71
N LYS A 133 -12.36 -11.88 -6.72
CA LYS A 133 -11.01 -11.34 -6.79
C LYS A 133 -10.81 -10.50 -8.03
N PHE A 134 -9.74 -9.74 -8.04
CA PHE A 134 -9.29 -8.95 -9.17
C PHE A 134 -8.18 -9.68 -9.90
N CYS A 135 -8.00 -9.38 -11.18
CA CYS A 135 -6.83 -9.78 -11.96
C CYS A 135 -6.46 -8.70 -12.98
N VAL A 136 -5.27 -8.84 -13.55
CA VAL A 136 -4.79 -8.04 -14.68
C VAL A 136 -4.42 -8.97 -15.84
N PRO A 137 -4.54 -8.56 -17.12
CA PRO A 137 -4.33 -9.46 -18.25
C PRO A 137 -2.86 -9.79 -18.48
N GLU A 138 -1.96 -8.91 -18.12
CA GLU A 138 -0.52 -9.03 -18.41
C GLU A 138 0.30 -8.82 -17.15
N SER A 139 1.43 -9.52 -17.07
CA SER A 139 2.42 -9.28 -16.02
C SER A 139 3.08 -7.91 -16.20
N GLY A 140 3.31 -7.20 -15.11
CA GLY A 140 3.94 -5.88 -15.15
C GLY A 140 3.77 -5.11 -13.85
N TYR A 141 4.32 -3.89 -13.83
CA TYR A 141 4.08 -2.96 -12.72
C TYR A 141 2.75 -2.23 -12.91
N TYR A 142 2.01 -2.10 -11.81
CA TYR A 142 0.72 -1.43 -11.76
C TYR A 142 0.66 -0.46 -10.59
N ASP A 143 0.12 0.72 -10.87
CA ASP A 143 -0.28 1.70 -9.86
C ASP A 143 -1.68 1.36 -9.37
N ILE A 144 -1.79 1.09 -8.09
CA ILE A 144 -3.04 0.75 -7.41
C ILE A 144 -3.40 1.89 -6.48
N THR A 145 -4.62 2.38 -6.57
CA THR A 145 -5.19 3.35 -5.65
C THR A 145 -6.52 2.83 -5.11
N ILE A 146 -6.65 2.74 -3.79
CA ILE A 146 -7.88 2.38 -3.09
C ILE A 146 -8.37 3.59 -2.32
N ASN A 147 -9.67 3.89 -2.44
CA ASN A 147 -10.36 4.87 -1.62
C ASN A 147 -11.47 4.15 -0.85
N LEU A 148 -11.31 4.02 0.46
CA LEU A 148 -12.26 3.31 1.31
C LEU A 148 -13.51 4.15 1.63
N ASP A 149 -13.48 5.48 1.50
CA ASP A 149 -14.67 6.30 1.71
C ASP A 149 -15.68 6.11 0.57
N SER A 150 -15.18 5.96 -0.65
CA SER A 150 -16.00 5.71 -1.84
C SER A 150 -16.11 4.23 -2.22
N MET A 151 -15.42 3.35 -1.48
CA MET A 151 -15.29 1.92 -1.78
C MET A 151 -14.92 1.65 -3.24
N ARG A 152 -13.85 2.33 -3.71
CA ARG A 152 -13.39 2.24 -5.10
C ARG A 152 -11.91 1.89 -5.18
N ILE A 153 -11.58 1.16 -6.23
CA ILE A 153 -10.20 0.83 -6.61
C ILE A 153 -9.94 1.28 -8.03
N VAL A 154 -8.75 1.83 -8.25
CA VAL A 154 -8.20 2.13 -9.59
C VAL A 154 -6.91 1.35 -9.76
N VAL A 155 -6.79 0.63 -10.87
CA VAL A 155 -5.59 -0.12 -11.25
C VAL A 155 -5.17 0.33 -12.65
N LYS A 156 -3.96 0.87 -12.77
CA LYS A 156 -3.39 1.34 -14.03
C LYS A 156 -2.03 0.69 -14.24
N LYS A 157 -1.71 0.30 -15.47
CA LYS A 157 -0.36 -0.13 -15.81
C LYS A 157 0.58 1.04 -15.55
N ALA A 158 1.58 0.82 -14.69
CA ALA A 158 2.56 1.85 -14.37
C ALA A 158 3.43 2.14 -15.60
N ASP A 159 3.76 3.39 -15.80
CA ASP A 159 4.76 3.76 -16.80
C ASP A 159 6.11 3.23 -16.33
N PRO A 160 6.80 2.36 -17.08
CA PRO A 160 8.12 1.85 -16.70
C PRO A 160 9.17 2.96 -16.56
N MET A 161 8.86 4.18 -16.99
CA MET A 161 9.73 5.36 -16.81
C MET A 161 9.43 6.14 -15.53
N ALA A 162 8.32 5.89 -14.85
CA ALA A 162 7.95 6.51 -13.57
C ALA A 162 8.38 5.63 -12.39
N ILE A 163 9.65 5.33 -12.26
CA ILE A 163 10.20 4.89 -10.97
C ILE A 163 10.30 6.15 -10.10
N GLU A 164 9.21 6.47 -9.40
CA GLU A 164 9.25 7.43 -8.29
C GLU A 164 10.11 6.81 -7.18
N GLY A 165 11.31 7.33 -7.00
CA GLY A 165 12.22 6.91 -5.96
C GLY A 165 13.67 7.27 -6.23
N VAL A 166 13.99 7.71 -7.43
CA VAL A 166 15.18 8.51 -7.66
C VAL A 166 14.74 9.97 -7.67
N THR A 167 14.58 10.57 -6.50
CA THR A 167 14.76 12.01 -6.38
C THR A 167 16.19 12.25 -6.78
N ALA A 168 16.39 12.42 -8.09
CA ALA A 168 17.57 13.07 -8.56
C ALA A 168 17.55 14.46 -7.90
N ASP A 169 18.50 14.71 -7.03
CA ASP A 169 18.95 16.07 -6.74
C ASP A 169 19.38 16.71 -8.08
N VAL A 170 18.42 17.16 -8.87
CA VAL A 170 18.63 17.79 -10.17
C VAL A 170 18.52 19.30 -10.00
N ALA A 171 19.28 19.84 -9.09
CA ALA A 171 19.42 21.29 -8.98
C ALA A 171 20.86 21.77 -8.84
N ALA A 172 21.85 20.96 -9.19
CA ALA A 172 23.21 21.50 -9.34
C ALA A 172 24.02 20.67 -10.34
N ASN A 173 24.38 21.28 -11.46
CA ASN A 173 25.43 20.84 -12.37
C ASN A 173 25.04 19.81 -13.44
N LYS A 174 24.34 20.27 -14.48
CA LYS A 174 23.87 19.47 -15.63
C LYS A 174 24.98 18.78 -16.45
N ASP A 175 26.26 19.13 -16.30
CA ASP A 175 27.30 18.67 -17.20
C ASP A 175 28.23 17.57 -16.65
N HIS A 176 28.15 17.25 -15.36
CA HIS A 176 29.02 16.25 -14.71
C HIS A 176 28.32 14.95 -14.28
N ALA A 177 27.10 14.68 -14.76
CA ALA A 177 26.43 13.42 -14.43
C ALA A 177 27.24 12.24 -14.98
N PRO A 178 27.52 11.22 -14.12
CA PRO A 178 28.32 10.07 -14.53
C PRO A 178 27.59 9.22 -15.59
N TRP A 179 28.37 8.57 -16.42
CA TRP A 179 27.92 7.55 -17.35
C TRP A 179 27.91 6.20 -16.65
N TYR A 180 26.94 5.37 -16.99
CA TYR A 180 26.84 4.00 -16.51
C TYR A 180 26.70 3.03 -17.67
N SER A 181 27.32 1.86 -17.56
CA SER A 181 27.09 0.74 -18.47
C SER A 181 25.68 0.20 -18.30
N LEU A 182 25.22 -0.65 -19.21
CA LEU A 182 23.93 -1.35 -19.03
C LEU A 182 23.92 -2.32 -17.86
N ALA A 183 25.09 -2.72 -17.37
CA ALA A 183 25.25 -3.53 -16.15
C ALA A 183 25.21 -2.70 -14.86
N GLY A 184 25.12 -1.36 -14.96
CA GLY A 184 25.06 -0.47 -13.81
C GLY A 184 26.43 0.05 -13.33
N ASP A 185 27.53 -0.33 -13.97
CA ASP A 185 28.87 0.10 -13.61
C ASP A 185 29.15 1.51 -14.08
N ARG A 186 29.82 2.30 -13.25
CA ARG A 186 30.21 3.67 -13.60
C ARG A 186 31.29 3.65 -14.71
N ALA A 187 31.03 4.36 -15.80
CA ALA A 187 31.91 4.47 -16.95
C ALA A 187 32.44 5.91 -17.06
N PRO A 188 33.58 6.26 -16.45
CA PRO A 188 34.11 7.63 -16.47
C PRO A 188 34.45 8.11 -17.88
N ASN A 189 34.85 7.21 -18.77
CA ASN A 189 35.19 7.50 -20.17
C ASN A 189 34.45 6.51 -21.08
N PRO A 190 33.23 6.80 -21.51
CA PRO A 190 32.47 5.90 -22.36
C PRO A 190 33.13 5.80 -23.75
N HIS A 191 33.36 4.56 -24.18
CA HIS A 191 33.83 4.24 -25.54
C HIS A 191 32.64 3.85 -26.43
N LYS A 192 32.90 3.28 -27.60
CA LYS A 192 31.86 2.73 -28.47
C LYS A 192 30.98 1.74 -27.71
N GLY A 193 29.70 2.00 -27.67
CA GLY A 193 28.74 1.16 -26.92
C GLY A 193 27.48 1.91 -26.49
N ILE A 194 26.70 1.26 -25.61
CA ILE A 194 25.45 1.79 -25.07
C ILE A 194 25.65 2.09 -23.59
N TYR A 195 25.32 3.30 -23.20
CA TYR A 195 25.45 3.81 -21.84
C TYR A 195 24.17 4.51 -21.36
N VAL A 196 24.04 4.66 -20.06
CA VAL A 196 22.95 5.44 -19.44
C VAL A 196 23.54 6.69 -18.82
N LYS A 197 23.01 7.86 -19.14
CA LYS A 197 23.31 9.13 -18.50
C LYS A 197 22.02 9.86 -18.16
N LYS A 198 21.83 10.25 -16.91
CA LYS A 198 20.59 10.90 -16.43
C LYS A 198 19.33 10.11 -16.80
N GLY A 199 19.36 8.79 -16.64
CA GLY A 199 18.22 7.92 -16.98
C GLY A 199 17.94 7.76 -18.48
N ARG A 200 18.76 8.36 -19.35
CA ARG A 200 18.60 8.26 -20.82
C ARG A 200 19.65 7.34 -21.42
N LYS A 201 19.21 6.47 -22.32
CA LYS A 201 20.09 5.62 -23.12
C LYS A 201 20.81 6.46 -24.17
N VAL A 202 22.11 6.36 -24.25
CA VAL A 202 22.96 7.04 -25.22
C VAL A 202 23.84 6.03 -25.92
N ILE A 203 23.95 6.13 -27.23
CA ILE A 203 24.74 5.24 -28.08
C ILE A 203 25.98 6.01 -28.57
N PHE A 204 27.16 5.52 -28.23
CA PHE A 204 28.44 5.97 -28.80
C PHE A 204 28.75 5.07 -30.01
N LYS A 205 28.93 5.66 -31.17
CA LYS A 205 29.25 4.98 -32.44
C LYS A 205 30.76 4.86 -32.62
#